data_6c8b16e2481ed06ff92b2633c1adb2f9
#
_entry.id   6c8b16e2481ed06ff92b2633c1adb2f9
#
_cell.length_a   1.000
_cell.length_b   1.000
_cell.length_c   1.000
_cell.angle_alpha   90.00
_cell.angle_beta   90.00
_cell.angle_gamma   90.00
#
_symmetry.space_group_name_H-M   'P 1'
#
loop_
_entity.id
_entity.type
_entity.pdbx_description
1 polymer ?
#
loop_
_entity_poly.entity_id
_entity_poly.type
_entity_poly.pdbx_seq_one_letter_code
_entity_poly.pdbx_strand_id
1 'polypeptide(L)'
;TEMQATSAGSGSDIYRNVKNTINTQDVIYLTYNTSISDDLAQVVLAWLQGSPNRVLIVGTDTETTNANLRKYLTKDGTWKYYYQSPAVGGKFKRAAQTEGNRRFFASPFGAVAENAPIAKADDYAAYCSDYPSDVTPLVVSDAAGYEKAMVVGVNRRARIVYHGDANLNQNGRLSSQANTDGTVTTDFDRLTANLWAWIVEQVCGQE
;
A
#
# COMPACT_ATOMS: atom_id res chain seq x y z
N THR A 1 -5.44 -2.37 16.81
CA THR A 1 -5.88 -3.74 17.16
C THR A 1 -5.51 -4.66 16.02
N GLU A 2 -4.66 -5.63 16.29
CA GLU A 2 -4.31 -6.64 15.32
C GLU A 2 -5.36 -7.74 15.34
N MET A 3 -5.93 -8.08 14.22
CA MET A 3 -6.88 -9.18 14.06
C MET A 3 -6.42 -10.09 12.94
N GLN A 4 -6.24 -11.37 13.22
CA GLN A 4 -5.94 -12.36 12.19
C GLN A 4 -7.26 -12.87 11.59
N ALA A 5 -7.52 -12.50 10.35
CA ALA A 5 -8.78 -12.81 9.66
C ALA A 5 -8.56 -13.67 8.41
N THR A 6 -7.87 -14.79 8.56
CA THR A 6 -7.74 -15.76 7.48
C THR A 6 -9.03 -16.57 7.33
N SER A 7 -9.61 -16.62 6.15
CA SER A 7 -10.76 -17.47 5.76
C SER A 7 -12.07 -17.33 6.57
N ALA A 8 -12.32 -16.19 7.18
CA ALA A 8 -13.53 -15.98 7.98
C ALA A 8 -14.75 -15.71 7.09
N GLY A 9 -15.58 -16.72 6.85
CA GLY A 9 -16.90 -16.54 6.23
C GLY A 9 -17.89 -15.84 7.16
N SER A 10 -19.01 -15.37 6.61
CA SER A 10 -20.03 -14.53 7.28
C SER A 10 -20.61 -15.09 8.58
N GLY A 11 -20.51 -16.39 8.80
CA GLY A 11 -20.96 -17.08 10.03
C GLY A 11 -19.93 -17.16 11.15
N SER A 12 -18.69 -16.76 10.94
CA SER A 12 -17.62 -16.92 11.93
C SER A 12 -17.63 -15.81 12.98
N ASP A 13 -17.07 -16.11 14.17
CA ASP A 13 -16.89 -15.10 15.23
C ASP A 13 -15.94 -13.99 14.79
N ILE A 14 -14.91 -14.34 14.01
CA ILE A 14 -13.95 -13.38 13.47
C ILE A 14 -14.67 -12.38 12.55
N TYR A 15 -15.52 -12.84 11.64
CA TYR A 15 -16.31 -11.98 10.77
C TYR A 15 -17.18 -11.00 11.58
N ARG A 16 -17.90 -11.54 12.58
CA ARG A 16 -18.76 -10.71 13.46
C ARG A 16 -17.95 -9.67 14.24
N ASN A 17 -16.81 -10.07 14.79
CA ASN A 17 -15.93 -9.17 15.53
C ASN A 17 -15.37 -8.06 14.63
N VAL A 18 -14.88 -8.40 13.42
CA VAL A 18 -14.42 -7.41 12.46
C VAL A 18 -15.55 -6.44 12.10
N LYS A 19 -16.72 -6.96 11.73
CA LYS A 19 -17.87 -6.14 11.36
C LYS A 19 -18.30 -5.17 12.46
N ASN A 20 -18.22 -5.58 13.72
CA ASN A 20 -18.62 -4.76 14.87
C ASN A 20 -17.58 -3.69 15.22
N THR A 21 -16.30 -3.96 14.98
CA THR A 21 -15.20 -3.05 15.37
C THR A 21 -14.67 -2.19 14.23
N ILE A 22 -14.87 -2.58 12.98
CA ILE A 22 -14.29 -1.91 11.82
C ILE A 22 -14.71 -0.44 11.71
N ASN A 23 -15.93 -0.10 12.13
CA ASN A 23 -16.45 1.26 12.04
C ASN A 23 -15.81 2.25 13.03
N THR A 24 -15.06 1.77 14.00
CA THR A 24 -14.30 2.60 14.95
C THR A 24 -12.88 2.90 14.45
N GLN A 25 -12.52 2.41 13.28
CA GLN A 25 -11.20 2.58 12.71
C GLN A 25 -11.24 3.60 11.56
N ASP A 26 -10.22 4.44 11.49
CA ASP A 26 -10.03 5.40 10.39
C ASP A 26 -9.04 4.89 9.35
N VAL A 27 -8.12 4.01 9.75
CA VAL A 27 -7.17 3.34 8.86
C VAL A 27 -7.24 1.84 9.06
N ILE A 28 -7.34 1.11 7.97
CA ILE A 28 -7.17 -0.36 7.97
C ILE A 28 -5.94 -0.71 7.16
N TYR A 29 -5.07 -1.50 7.74
CA TYR A 29 -3.94 -2.10 7.05
C TYR A 29 -4.12 -3.62 6.95
N LEU A 30 -4.34 -4.09 5.73
CA LEU A 30 -4.36 -5.51 5.41
C LEU A 30 -2.95 -5.95 5.06
N THR A 31 -2.33 -6.70 5.95
CA THR A 31 -0.96 -7.18 5.77
C THR A 31 -0.88 -8.27 4.71
N TYR A 32 0.32 -8.53 4.21
CA TYR A 32 0.59 -9.50 3.16
C TYR A 32 0.33 -10.97 3.56
N ASN A 33 0.35 -11.28 4.83
CA ASN A 33 0.17 -12.65 5.33
C ASN A 33 -1.29 -13.12 5.38
N THR A 34 -2.23 -12.24 5.07
CA THR A 34 -3.65 -12.54 5.24
C THR A 34 -4.40 -12.31 3.95
N SER A 35 -4.92 -13.39 3.35
CA SER A 35 -5.99 -13.27 2.38
C SER A 35 -7.31 -13.25 3.11
N ILE A 36 -8.09 -12.19 2.97
CA ILE A 36 -9.43 -12.12 3.55
C ILE A 36 -10.46 -12.77 2.63
N SER A 37 -11.54 -13.28 3.19
CA SER A 37 -12.66 -13.85 2.43
C SER A 37 -13.40 -12.77 1.61
N ASP A 38 -14.18 -13.18 0.62
CA ASP A 38 -15.03 -12.27 -0.14
C ASP A 38 -15.99 -11.49 0.76
N ASP A 39 -16.57 -12.16 1.77
CA ASP A 39 -17.49 -11.53 2.72
C ASP A 39 -16.79 -10.41 3.52
N LEU A 40 -15.58 -10.67 4.01
CA LEU A 40 -14.79 -9.65 4.71
C LEU A 40 -14.33 -8.53 3.77
N ALA A 41 -13.98 -8.84 2.54
CA ALA A 41 -13.63 -7.84 1.55
C ALA A 41 -14.79 -6.86 1.31
N GLN A 42 -16.02 -7.36 1.24
CA GLN A 42 -17.22 -6.51 1.12
C GLN A 42 -17.41 -5.62 2.35
N VAL A 43 -17.19 -6.15 3.56
CA VAL A 43 -17.26 -5.36 4.79
C VAL A 43 -16.23 -4.24 4.80
N VAL A 44 -14.98 -4.54 4.42
CA VAL A 44 -13.90 -3.54 4.33
C VAL A 44 -14.22 -2.46 3.31
N LEU A 45 -14.75 -2.83 2.14
CA LEU A 45 -15.11 -1.87 1.10
C LEU A 45 -16.31 -1.00 1.51
N ALA A 46 -17.32 -1.59 2.13
CA ALA A 46 -18.46 -0.83 2.67
C ALA A 46 -17.99 0.15 3.77
N TRP A 47 -17.08 -0.29 4.64
CA TRP A 47 -16.44 0.59 5.60
C TRP A 47 -15.72 1.76 4.94
N LEU A 48 -14.88 1.50 3.94
CA LEU A 48 -14.13 2.54 3.23
C LEU A 48 -15.06 3.58 2.57
N GLN A 49 -16.16 3.11 1.96
CA GLN A 49 -17.15 3.96 1.31
C GLN A 49 -18.03 4.73 2.30
N GLY A 50 -18.18 4.23 3.51
CA GLY A 50 -19.06 4.78 4.54
C GLY A 50 -18.57 6.11 5.15
N SER A 51 -17.33 6.54 4.90
CA SER A 51 -16.81 7.83 5.36
C SER A 51 -15.68 8.34 4.45
N PRO A 52 -15.62 9.64 4.16
CA PRO A 52 -14.52 10.24 3.41
C PRO A 52 -13.19 10.22 4.17
N ASN A 53 -13.22 10.04 5.49
CA ASN A 53 -12.05 10.11 6.37
C ASN A 53 -11.43 8.73 6.66
N ARG A 54 -11.63 7.77 5.77
CA ARG A 54 -11.10 6.41 5.93
C ARG A 54 -10.08 6.09 4.85
N VAL A 55 -9.02 5.41 5.24
CA VAL A 55 -7.94 4.98 4.33
C VAL A 55 -7.72 3.47 4.46
N LEU A 56 -7.64 2.80 3.34
CA LEU A 56 -7.30 1.38 3.24
C LEU A 56 -5.88 1.21 2.71
N ILE A 57 -5.06 0.48 3.43
CA ILE A 57 -3.74 0.05 2.98
C ILE A 57 -3.82 -1.45 2.68
N VAL A 58 -3.49 -1.82 1.46
CA VAL A 58 -3.49 -3.22 1.02
C VAL A 58 -2.07 -3.65 0.77
N GLY A 59 -1.57 -4.50 1.66
CA GLY A 59 -0.31 -5.18 1.49
C GLY A 59 -0.48 -6.48 0.72
N THR A 60 0.45 -6.77 -0.15
CA THR A 60 0.54 -8.06 -0.85
C THR A 60 2.00 -8.38 -1.10
N ASP A 61 2.33 -9.64 -1.16
CA ASP A 61 3.68 -10.14 -1.44
C ASP A 61 3.65 -11.15 -2.58
N THR A 62 2.46 -11.57 -2.94
CA THR A 62 2.19 -12.53 -4.01
C THR A 62 0.98 -12.11 -4.83
N GLU A 63 0.83 -12.71 -6.00
CA GLU A 63 -0.33 -12.45 -6.86
C GLU A 63 -1.67 -12.93 -6.26
N THR A 64 -1.63 -13.82 -5.28
CA THR A 64 -2.83 -14.41 -4.68
C THR A 64 -3.30 -13.69 -3.41
N THR A 65 -2.39 -13.03 -2.70
CA THR A 65 -2.74 -12.32 -1.46
C THR A 65 -3.74 -11.19 -1.75
N ASN A 66 -4.83 -11.17 -1.01
CA ASN A 66 -5.91 -10.19 -1.16
C ASN A 66 -6.48 -10.07 -2.59
N ALA A 67 -6.47 -11.18 -3.36
CA ALA A 67 -6.93 -11.20 -4.74
C ALA A 67 -8.41 -10.79 -4.91
N ASN A 68 -9.24 -11.12 -3.92
CA ASN A 68 -10.65 -10.75 -3.86
C ASN A 68 -10.87 -9.24 -3.69
N LEU A 69 -9.99 -8.54 -2.95
CA LEU A 69 -10.05 -7.09 -2.84
C LEU A 69 -9.72 -6.41 -4.16
N ARG A 70 -8.83 -6.98 -4.96
CA ARG A 70 -8.44 -6.40 -6.25
C ARG A 70 -9.64 -6.20 -7.18
N LYS A 71 -10.55 -7.18 -7.25
CA LYS A 71 -11.77 -7.07 -8.08
C LYS A 71 -12.73 -5.98 -7.61
N TYR A 72 -12.70 -5.59 -6.33
CA TYR A 72 -13.51 -4.51 -5.78
C TYR A 72 -12.83 -3.15 -5.82
N LEU A 73 -11.50 -3.12 -5.92
CA LEU A 73 -10.70 -1.89 -5.93
C LEU A 73 -10.52 -1.30 -7.32
N THR A 74 -10.86 -2.05 -8.36
CA THR A 74 -10.71 -1.65 -9.75
C THR A 74 -12.04 -1.80 -10.48
N LYS A 75 -12.40 -0.81 -11.31
CA LYS A 75 -13.68 -0.82 -12.03
C LYS A 75 -13.87 -2.01 -12.97
N ASP A 76 -12.79 -2.54 -13.49
CA ASP A 76 -12.74 -3.52 -14.56
C ASP A 76 -11.94 -4.80 -14.24
N GLY A 77 -11.46 -4.93 -13.01
CA GLY A 77 -10.70 -6.10 -12.58
C GLY A 77 -9.31 -6.24 -13.24
N THR A 78 -8.83 -5.19 -13.89
CA THR A 78 -7.59 -5.24 -14.68
C THR A 78 -6.31 -5.22 -13.87
N TRP A 79 -6.39 -5.08 -12.55
CA TRP A 79 -5.23 -5.22 -11.69
C TRP A 79 -4.66 -6.62 -11.77
N LYS A 80 -3.48 -6.72 -12.38
CA LYS A 80 -2.70 -7.94 -12.41
C LYS A 80 -1.50 -7.74 -11.51
N TYR A 81 -1.45 -8.49 -10.43
CA TYR A 81 -0.23 -8.61 -9.66
C TYR A 81 0.61 -9.74 -10.24
N TYR A 82 1.87 -9.47 -10.44
CA TYR A 82 2.83 -10.44 -10.89
C TYR A 82 3.78 -10.76 -9.74
N TYR A 83 4.07 -12.02 -9.60
CA TYR A 83 5.10 -12.47 -8.68
C TYR A 83 6.47 -12.15 -9.27
N GLN A 84 7.28 -11.41 -8.53
CA GLN A 84 8.62 -11.09 -8.98
C GLN A 84 9.56 -12.22 -8.62
N SER A 85 10.24 -12.81 -9.60
CA SER A 85 11.27 -13.79 -9.34
C SER A 85 12.55 -13.12 -8.83
N PRO A 86 13.39 -13.82 -8.06
CA PRO A 86 14.68 -13.33 -7.59
C PRO A 86 15.58 -12.76 -8.71
N ALA A 87 15.41 -13.19 -9.94
CA ALA A 87 16.18 -12.73 -11.09
C ALA A 87 15.90 -11.26 -11.46
N VAL A 88 14.73 -10.72 -11.07
CA VAL A 88 14.34 -9.32 -11.29
C VAL A 88 14.55 -8.50 -10.01
N GLY A 89 14.95 -9.17 -8.94
CA GLY A 89 14.85 -8.74 -7.58
C GLY A 89 15.65 -7.54 -7.15
N GLY A 90 15.10 -6.87 -6.19
CA GLY A 90 15.81 -6.09 -5.20
C GLY A 90 16.17 -4.67 -5.60
N LYS A 91 15.73 -4.17 -6.76
CA LYS A 91 15.98 -2.79 -7.13
C LYS A 91 14.65 -2.06 -7.34
N PHE A 92 14.32 -1.24 -6.38
CA PHE A 92 13.20 -0.31 -6.50
C PHE A 92 13.72 1.11 -6.53
N LYS A 93 13.02 1.95 -7.26
CA LYS A 93 13.27 3.37 -7.33
C LYS A 93 11.99 4.17 -7.20
N ARG A 94 12.15 5.43 -6.88
CA ARG A 94 11.08 6.40 -6.99
C ARG A 94 10.50 6.38 -8.40
N ALA A 95 9.18 6.34 -8.51
CA ALA A 95 8.50 6.49 -9.79
C ALA A 95 8.78 7.86 -10.41
N ALA A 96 8.67 7.97 -11.73
CA ALA A 96 8.74 9.26 -12.42
C ALA A 96 7.68 10.22 -11.84
N GLN A 97 8.07 11.49 -11.70
CA GLN A 97 7.18 12.49 -11.13
C GLN A 97 6.04 12.83 -12.09
N THR A 98 4.83 12.83 -11.54
CA THR A 98 3.60 13.28 -12.20
C THR A 98 2.90 14.28 -11.28
N GLU A 99 1.86 14.93 -11.75
CA GLU A 99 1.01 15.76 -10.89
C GLU A 99 0.38 14.93 -9.76
N GLY A 100 0.00 13.70 -10.04
CA GLY A 100 -0.62 12.80 -9.08
C GLY A 100 0.26 12.42 -7.88
N ASN A 101 1.59 12.24 -8.10
CA ASN A 101 2.52 11.80 -7.05
C ASN A 101 3.44 12.91 -6.53
N ARG A 102 3.42 14.11 -7.10
CA ARG A 102 4.32 15.21 -6.74
C ARG A 102 4.37 15.47 -5.24
N ARG A 103 3.22 15.48 -4.57
CA ARG A 103 3.15 15.73 -3.13
C ARG A 103 3.93 14.71 -2.29
N PHE A 104 3.92 13.45 -2.68
CA PHE A 104 4.61 12.37 -1.97
C PHE A 104 6.13 12.45 -2.12
N PHE A 105 6.60 13.19 -3.13
CA PHE A 105 8.02 13.37 -3.42
C PHE A 105 8.57 14.72 -2.97
N ALA A 106 7.75 15.58 -2.39
CA ALA A 106 8.18 16.94 -2.07
C ALA A 106 7.95 17.34 -0.61
N SER A 107 6.92 16.85 0.05
CA SER A 107 6.44 17.45 1.30
C SER A 107 5.61 16.44 2.13
N PRO A 108 5.49 16.60 3.46
CA PRO A 108 6.09 17.65 4.29
C PRO A 108 7.51 17.32 4.81
N PHE A 109 7.95 16.07 4.71
CA PHE A 109 9.22 15.60 5.30
C PHE A 109 10.43 15.74 4.39
N GLY A 110 10.29 16.49 3.32
CA GLY A 110 11.38 16.80 2.40
C GLY A 110 11.28 16.07 1.06
N ALA A 111 12.15 16.50 0.15
CA ALA A 111 12.17 15.98 -1.20
C ALA A 111 12.78 14.57 -1.25
N VAL A 112 12.15 13.71 -2.03
CA VAL A 112 12.69 12.41 -2.46
C VAL A 112 13.41 12.63 -3.77
N ALA A 113 14.70 12.31 -3.84
CA ALA A 113 15.51 12.56 -5.04
C ALA A 113 14.98 11.79 -6.26
N GLU A 114 15.15 12.36 -7.42
CA GLU A 114 14.83 11.67 -8.66
C GLU A 114 15.74 10.46 -8.86
N ASN A 115 15.15 9.34 -9.27
CA ASN A 115 15.82 8.03 -9.35
C ASN A 115 16.42 7.52 -8.03
N ALA A 116 15.99 8.07 -6.89
CA ALA A 116 16.43 7.58 -5.60
C ALA A 116 16.16 6.07 -5.48
N PRO A 117 17.15 5.29 -5.07
CA PRO A 117 16.92 3.90 -4.73
C PRO A 117 16.01 3.86 -3.51
N ILE A 118 14.90 3.16 -3.64
CA ILE A 118 13.96 2.94 -2.55
C ILE A 118 14.19 1.52 -2.06
N ALA A 119 14.71 1.38 -0.87
CA ALA A 119 15.01 0.17 -0.16
C ALA A 119 15.46 -1.05 -1.01
N LYS A 120 16.38 -1.80 -0.51
CA LYS A 120 16.66 -3.14 -1.00
C LYS A 120 15.49 -4.03 -0.56
N ALA A 121 14.56 -4.29 -1.48
CA ALA A 121 13.59 -5.34 -1.24
C ALA A 121 14.31 -6.67 -1.08
N ASP A 122 13.76 -7.53 -0.29
CA ASP A 122 14.12 -8.92 -0.35
C ASP A 122 13.66 -9.53 -1.68
N ASP A 123 14.05 -10.75 -1.94
CA ASP A 123 13.99 -11.40 -3.25
C ASP A 123 12.57 -11.52 -3.88
N TYR A 124 11.53 -11.03 -3.22
CA TYR A 124 10.15 -11.21 -3.64
C TYR A 124 9.34 -9.93 -3.43
N ALA A 125 8.72 -9.43 -4.51
CA ALA A 125 7.72 -8.40 -4.44
C ALA A 125 6.61 -8.68 -5.46
N ALA A 126 5.37 -8.47 -5.08
CA ALA A 126 4.29 -8.37 -6.03
C ALA A 126 4.31 -6.98 -6.66
N TYR A 127 4.04 -6.90 -7.93
CA TYR A 127 3.95 -5.63 -8.66
C TYR A 127 2.80 -5.65 -9.66
N CYS A 128 2.38 -4.49 -10.06
CA CYS A 128 1.36 -4.30 -11.09
C CYS A 128 1.92 -3.46 -12.23
N SER A 129 1.86 -3.97 -13.46
CA SER A 129 2.24 -3.22 -14.67
C SER A 129 1.05 -2.65 -15.41
N ASP A 130 -0.16 -3.14 -15.11
CA ASP A 130 -1.41 -2.77 -15.77
C ASP A 130 -2.41 -2.26 -14.71
N TYR A 131 -2.21 -1.02 -14.28
CA TYR A 131 -3.01 -0.37 -13.26
C TYR A 131 -3.92 0.71 -13.85
N PRO A 132 -5.10 0.96 -13.24
CA PRO A 132 -6.00 2.01 -13.68
C PRO A 132 -5.36 3.40 -13.68
N SER A 133 -5.86 4.27 -14.54
CA SER A 133 -5.33 5.64 -14.71
C SER A 133 -5.47 6.53 -13.46
N ASP A 134 -6.37 6.19 -12.55
CA ASP A 134 -6.55 6.86 -11.26
C ASP A 134 -5.62 6.36 -10.16
N VAL A 135 -4.81 5.35 -10.46
CA VAL A 135 -3.74 4.88 -9.59
C VAL A 135 -2.43 5.55 -9.96
N THR A 136 -1.78 6.08 -8.96
CA THR A 136 -0.51 6.81 -9.10
C THR A 136 0.62 5.99 -8.50
N PRO A 137 1.62 5.55 -9.27
CA PRO A 137 2.77 4.84 -8.74
C PRO A 137 3.67 5.77 -7.92
N LEU A 138 4.16 5.25 -6.80
CA LEU A 138 5.16 5.90 -5.95
C LEU A 138 6.51 5.21 -6.03
N VAL A 139 6.49 3.88 -6.07
CA VAL A 139 7.69 3.05 -6.20
C VAL A 139 7.49 2.09 -7.37
N VAL A 140 8.49 2.01 -8.21
CA VAL A 140 8.52 1.10 -9.36
C VAL A 140 9.78 0.25 -9.34
N SER A 141 9.77 -0.83 -10.11
CA SER A 141 10.97 -1.62 -10.33
C SER A 141 12.01 -0.83 -11.10
N ASP A 142 13.28 -1.04 -10.76
CA ASP A 142 14.45 -0.51 -11.51
C ASP A 142 15.05 -1.57 -12.45
N ALA A 143 14.41 -2.73 -12.57
CA ALA A 143 14.87 -3.79 -13.46
C ALA A 143 14.50 -3.50 -14.92
N ALA A 144 15.41 -3.76 -15.83
CA ALA A 144 15.20 -3.58 -17.27
C ALA A 144 13.99 -4.40 -17.75
N GLY A 145 13.08 -3.75 -18.47
CA GLY A 145 11.82 -4.35 -18.94
C GLY A 145 10.68 -4.31 -17.91
N TYR A 146 10.93 -3.80 -16.71
CA TYR A 146 9.93 -3.69 -15.62
C TYR A 146 9.77 -2.25 -15.09
N GLU A 147 10.17 -1.26 -15.85
CA GLU A 147 10.21 0.15 -15.43
C GLU A 147 8.82 0.72 -15.10
N LYS A 148 7.76 0.03 -15.57
CA LYS A 148 6.36 0.36 -15.24
C LYS A 148 5.77 -0.53 -14.15
N ALA A 149 6.52 -1.48 -13.64
CA ALA A 149 6.04 -2.38 -12.61
C ALA A 149 5.94 -1.63 -11.27
N MET A 150 4.73 -1.24 -10.92
CA MET A 150 4.43 -0.53 -9.68
C MET A 150 4.48 -1.49 -8.50
N VAL A 151 5.25 -1.13 -7.49
CA VAL A 151 5.37 -1.86 -6.21
C VAL A 151 4.61 -1.15 -5.11
N VAL A 152 4.65 0.17 -5.09
CA VAL A 152 3.83 0.99 -4.20
C VAL A 152 3.07 2.00 -5.04
N GLY A 153 1.79 2.13 -4.76
CA GLY A 153 0.94 3.09 -5.45
C GLY A 153 -0.21 3.57 -4.58
N VAL A 154 -0.83 4.66 -5.01
CA VAL A 154 -1.96 5.28 -4.32
C VAL A 154 -3.09 5.54 -5.30
N ASN A 155 -4.27 5.08 -4.96
CA ASN A 155 -5.51 5.61 -5.52
C ASN A 155 -6.04 6.69 -4.59
N ARG A 156 -5.76 7.95 -4.91
CA ARG A 156 -6.15 9.09 -4.06
C ARG A 156 -7.67 9.24 -3.98
N ARG A 157 -8.38 9.01 -5.08
CA ARG A 157 -9.84 9.13 -5.11
C ARG A 157 -10.51 8.06 -4.27
N ALA A 158 -10.03 6.83 -4.34
CA ALA A 158 -10.54 5.73 -3.55
C ALA A 158 -9.97 5.68 -2.12
N ARG A 159 -8.95 6.48 -1.82
CA ARG A 159 -8.21 6.48 -0.53
C ARG A 159 -7.62 5.11 -0.21
N ILE A 160 -6.96 4.54 -1.20
CA ILE A 160 -6.35 3.22 -1.09
C ILE A 160 -4.86 3.33 -1.39
N VAL A 161 -4.06 2.76 -0.51
CA VAL A 161 -2.61 2.58 -0.69
C VAL A 161 -2.34 1.12 -1.02
N TYR A 162 -1.49 0.89 -1.98
CA TYR A 162 -1.05 -0.42 -2.39
C TYR A 162 0.40 -0.64 -2.05
N HIS A 163 0.69 -1.77 -1.48
CA HIS A 163 2.02 -2.22 -1.12
C HIS A 163 2.28 -3.61 -1.67
N GLY A 164 3.17 -3.73 -2.64
CA GLY A 164 3.51 -5.00 -3.29
C GLY A 164 4.62 -5.79 -2.60
N ASP A 165 5.26 -5.20 -1.59
CA ASP A 165 6.30 -5.85 -0.80
C ASP A 165 6.07 -5.53 0.68
N ALA A 166 5.81 -6.57 1.45
CA ALA A 166 5.64 -6.48 2.89
C ALA A 166 6.86 -5.93 3.60
N ASN A 167 8.02 -6.23 3.07
CA ASN A 167 9.29 -5.81 3.67
C ASN A 167 9.49 -4.29 3.65
N LEU A 168 8.84 -3.57 2.75
CA LEU A 168 8.87 -2.11 2.71
C LEU A 168 8.31 -1.45 3.98
N ASN A 169 7.49 -2.17 4.75
CA ASN A 169 6.92 -1.68 6.00
C ASN A 169 7.53 -2.31 7.26
N GLN A 170 8.55 -3.14 7.11
CA GLN A 170 9.19 -3.78 8.27
C GLN A 170 10.21 -2.86 8.93
N ASN A 171 10.33 -3.01 10.25
CA ASN A 171 11.45 -2.45 11.01
C ASN A 171 12.78 -2.91 10.40
N GLY A 172 13.72 -1.98 10.24
CA GLY A 172 15.02 -2.24 9.64
C GLY A 172 15.13 -1.93 8.14
N ARG A 173 14.03 -1.58 7.49
CA ARG A 173 14.04 -1.03 6.11
C ARG A 173 14.14 0.49 6.11
N LEU A 174 13.49 1.13 7.05
CA LEU A 174 13.74 2.54 7.36
C LEU A 174 15.09 2.68 8.05
N SER A 175 15.65 3.88 8.06
CA SER A 175 16.88 4.15 8.84
C SER A 175 16.66 3.84 10.32
N SER A 176 17.75 3.54 11.03
CA SER A 176 17.68 3.28 12.48
C SER A 176 17.08 4.47 13.24
N GLN A 177 17.33 5.69 12.79
CA GLN A 177 16.78 6.90 13.39
C GLN A 177 15.27 7.02 13.14
N ALA A 178 14.80 6.78 11.90
CA ALA A 178 13.38 6.78 11.60
C ALA A 178 12.61 5.73 12.43
N ASN A 179 13.24 4.61 12.74
CA ASN A 179 12.63 3.56 13.56
C ASN A 179 12.61 3.88 15.06
N THR A 180 13.52 4.72 15.56
CA THR A 180 13.67 4.99 17.00
C THR A 180 13.12 6.33 17.44
N ASP A 181 13.32 7.38 16.68
CA ASP A 181 12.93 8.74 17.03
C ASP A 181 12.11 9.49 15.98
N GLY A 182 11.82 8.83 14.85
CA GLY A 182 11.10 9.39 13.73
C GLY A 182 11.92 10.35 12.86
N THR A 183 13.22 10.43 13.06
CA THR A 183 14.10 11.29 12.24
C THR A 183 14.21 10.78 10.82
N VAL A 184 13.89 11.62 9.86
CA VAL A 184 13.85 11.27 8.43
C VAL A 184 15.19 11.59 7.78
N THR A 185 15.96 10.57 7.43
CA THR A 185 17.34 10.74 6.93
C THR A 185 17.54 10.28 5.49
N THR A 186 16.81 9.22 5.06
CA THR A 186 16.94 8.65 3.72
C THR A 186 15.78 9.07 2.82
N ASP A 187 15.92 8.88 1.51
CA ASP A 187 14.82 9.09 0.58
C ASP A 187 13.66 8.13 0.81
N PHE A 188 13.95 6.92 1.30
CA PHE A 188 12.90 5.97 1.67
C PHE A 188 12.15 6.42 2.94
N ASP A 189 12.86 6.92 3.96
CA ASP A 189 12.21 7.51 5.13
C ASP A 189 11.30 8.66 4.74
N ARG A 190 11.79 9.56 3.85
CA ARG A 190 11.00 10.70 3.35
C ARG A 190 9.74 10.27 2.62
N LEU A 191 9.88 9.32 1.70
CA LEU A 191 8.72 8.81 0.95
C LEU A 191 7.68 8.21 1.88
N THR A 192 8.12 7.37 2.82
CA THR A 192 7.24 6.73 3.81
C THR A 192 6.57 7.78 4.69
N ALA A 193 7.33 8.74 5.22
CA ALA A 193 6.78 9.80 6.06
C ALA A 193 5.80 10.71 5.29
N ASN A 194 6.12 11.07 4.04
CA ASN A 194 5.21 11.85 3.19
C ASN A 194 3.90 11.08 2.88
N LEU A 195 4.00 9.77 2.66
CA LEU A 195 2.82 8.92 2.47
C LEU A 195 1.94 8.87 3.72
N TRP A 196 2.54 8.68 4.90
CA TRP A 196 1.81 8.69 6.16
C TRP A 196 1.22 10.06 6.47
N ALA A 197 1.89 11.16 6.15
CA ALA A 197 1.32 12.49 6.27
C ALA A 197 0.03 12.64 5.45
N TRP A 198 0.06 12.15 4.20
CA TRP A 198 -1.15 12.14 3.37
C TRP A 198 -2.27 11.28 3.99
N ILE A 199 -1.94 10.11 4.55
CA ILE A 199 -2.93 9.26 5.22
C ILE A 199 -3.57 10.01 6.39
N VAL A 200 -2.75 10.66 7.24
CA VAL A 200 -3.23 11.45 8.37
C VAL A 200 -4.14 12.60 7.93
N GLU A 201 -3.75 13.32 6.87
CA GLU A 201 -4.60 14.39 6.29
C GLU A 201 -5.96 13.87 5.80
N GLN A 202 -5.99 12.66 5.21
CA GLN A 202 -7.27 12.06 4.79
C GLN A 202 -8.16 11.74 5.99
N VAL A 203 -7.57 11.25 7.07
CA VAL A 203 -8.28 10.87 8.31
C VAL A 203 -8.76 12.08 9.09
N CYS A 204 -7.91 13.07 9.28
CA CYS A 204 -8.24 14.27 10.05
C CYS A 204 -9.12 15.26 9.29
N GLY A 205 -9.33 15.07 8.00
CA GLY A 205 -9.94 16.06 7.13
C GLY A 205 -8.91 17.12 6.71
N GLN A 206 -9.09 17.70 5.55
CA GLN A 206 -8.34 18.91 5.18
C GLN A 206 -9.05 20.09 5.89
N GLU A 207 -8.37 20.74 6.81
CA GLU A 207 -8.79 22.04 7.34
C GLU A 207 -8.80 23.11 6.24
#